data_2f6fb38cf752b1bf99383ffafa3c8c4b
#
_entry.id   2f6fb38cf752b1bf99383ffafa3c8c4b
#
_cell.length_a   1.000
_cell.length_b   1.000
_cell.length_c   1.000
_cell.angle_alpha   90.00
_cell.angle_beta   90.00
_cell.angle_gamma   90.00
#
_symmetry.space_group_name_H-M   'P 1'
#
loop_
_entity.id
_entity.type
_entity.pdbx_description
1 polymer ?
#
loop_
_entity_poly.entity_id
_entity_poly.type
_entity_poly.pdbx_seq_one_letter_code
_entity_poly.pdbx_strand_id
1 'polypeptide(L)'
;MNEIDQKFEALAAEIRGLREKEIYYRIRKHFDQVPREIQKSCMDFFNQFNYWGRLDPEKGVYEEIEEKGQALFAHMEDFVWLYHHLGDYRSKKTLYAILNNWYRYDFTTTAQAKEYLFDDYFDLDLVSCSTEEVVVDLGAFTGDTVLSYLKNYGQDCYKRIYCYEITPKIFALLRKNLEQYRDIEFRMKGVADTEGTMFLVSNQTSASANTLGQERGEEVPVTTLDQDITEPVTLIKADIEGFEQKALEGAKHHILNDH
;
A
#
# COMPACT_ATOMS: atom_id res chain seq x y z
N MET A 1 -10.17 27.73 6.56
CA MET A 1 -9.89 26.38 7.12
C MET A 1 -11.22 25.66 7.20
N ASN A 2 -11.37 24.55 6.46
CA ASN A 2 -12.59 23.74 6.48
C ASN A 2 -12.62 22.81 7.72
N GLU A 3 -13.70 22.03 7.88
CA GLU A 3 -13.88 21.14 9.03
C GLU A 3 -12.77 20.06 9.13
N ILE A 4 -12.34 19.49 8.02
CA ILE A 4 -11.30 18.47 8.01
C ILE A 4 -9.93 19.05 8.36
N ASP A 5 -9.62 20.26 7.89
CA ASP A 5 -8.39 20.95 8.27
C ASP A 5 -8.34 21.18 9.80
N GLN A 6 -9.46 21.63 10.40
CA GLN A 6 -9.54 21.84 11.84
C GLN A 6 -9.36 20.54 12.63
N LYS A 7 -9.99 19.46 12.18
CA LYS A 7 -9.89 18.14 12.82
C LYS A 7 -8.48 17.56 12.71
N PHE A 8 -7.84 17.71 11.56
CA PHE A 8 -6.47 17.25 11.34
C PHE A 8 -5.48 18.02 12.22
N GLU A 9 -5.55 19.35 12.24
CA GLU A 9 -4.66 20.17 13.06
C GLU A 9 -4.84 19.87 14.56
N ALA A 10 -6.07 19.65 15.01
CA ALA A 10 -6.34 19.27 16.40
C ALA A 10 -5.73 17.89 16.75
N LEU A 11 -5.85 16.90 15.84
CA LEU A 11 -5.25 15.59 15.99
C LEU A 11 -3.72 15.68 16.04
N ALA A 12 -3.13 16.40 15.09
CA ALA A 12 -1.68 16.61 15.01
C ALA A 12 -1.14 17.30 16.27
N ALA A 13 -1.81 18.37 16.73
CA ALA A 13 -1.42 19.09 17.94
C ALA A 13 -1.51 18.21 19.20
N GLU A 14 -2.54 17.36 19.29
CA GLU A 14 -2.68 16.42 20.40
C GLU A 14 -1.52 15.41 20.44
N ILE A 15 -1.19 14.80 19.28
CA ILE A 15 -0.14 13.78 19.19
C ILE A 15 1.24 14.38 19.45
N ARG A 16 1.54 15.56 18.89
CA ARG A 16 2.81 16.30 19.10
C ARG A 16 3.07 16.64 20.57
N GLY A 17 2.03 16.81 21.36
CA GLY A 17 2.14 17.11 22.78
C GLY A 17 2.50 15.90 23.66
N LEU A 18 2.65 14.70 23.08
CA LEU A 18 2.80 13.45 23.82
C LEU A 18 4.17 12.81 23.56
N ARG A 19 4.64 12.06 24.57
CA ARG A 19 5.76 11.12 24.40
C ARG A 19 5.25 9.81 23.80
N GLU A 20 6.12 9.05 23.17
CA GLU A 20 5.81 7.75 22.53
C GLU A 20 4.97 6.83 23.42
N LYS A 21 5.39 6.63 24.68
CA LYS A 21 4.65 5.81 25.63
C LYS A 21 3.24 6.35 25.94
N GLU A 22 3.06 7.66 25.91
CA GLU A 22 1.75 8.28 26.16
C GLU A 22 0.83 8.07 24.97
N ILE A 23 1.36 8.12 23.73
CA ILE A 23 0.62 7.78 22.51
C ILE A 23 0.17 6.33 22.59
N TYR A 24 1.07 5.39 22.86
CA TYR A 24 0.75 3.97 23.05
C TYR A 24 -0.39 3.74 24.05
N TYR A 25 -0.30 4.33 25.26
CA TYR A 25 -1.33 4.16 26.26
C TYR A 25 -2.67 4.77 25.86
N ARG A 26 -2.68 5.85 25.11
CA ARG A 26 -3.92 6.44 24.59
C ARG A 26 -4.55 5.59 23.52
N ILE A 27 -3.78 5.09 22.55
CA ILE A 27 -4.26 4.17 21.53
C ILE A 27 -4.87 2.93 22.20
N ARG A 28 -4.15 2.32 23.15
CA ARG A 28 -4.64 1.17 23.89
C ARG A 28 -5.96 1.47 24.62
N LYS A 29 -6.04 2.61 25.30
CA LYS A 29 -7.27 3.03 25.97
C LYS A 29 -8.44 3.19 24.99
N HIS A 30 -8.20 3.74 23.82
CA HIS A 30 -9.23 3.85 22.80
C HIS A 30 -9.65 2.46 22.29
N PHE A 31 -8.71 1.56 22.04
CA PHE A 31 -9.00 0.18 21.67
C PHE A 31 -9.86 -0.54 22.72
N ASP A 32 -9.55 -0.39 24.01
CA ASP A 32 -10.32 -0.97 25.11
C ASP A 32 -11.77 -0.46 25.17
N GLN A 33 -12.07 0.70 24.57
CA GLN A 33 -13.42 1.30 24.51
C GLN A 33 -14.19 0.88 23.25
N VAL A 34 -13.55 0.26 22.28
CA VAL A 34 -14.21 -0.23 21.06
C VAL A 34 -15.13 -1.42 21.42
N PRO A 35 -16.32 -1.56 20.79
CA PRO A 35 -17.19 -2.70 20.99
C PRO A 35 -16.46 -4.04 20.81
N ARG A 36 -16.78 -5.04 21.64
CA ARG A 36 -16.10 -6.34 21.67
C ARG A 36 -16.08 -7.06 20.32
N GLU A 37 -17.13 -6.92 19.52
CA GLU A 37 -17.22 -7.52 18.19
C GLU A 37 -16.18 -6.91 17.25
N ILE A 38 -15.96 -5.60 17.32
CA ILE A 38 -14.95 -4.89 16.53
C ILE A 38 -13.55 -5.23 17.04
N GLN A 39 -13.35 -5.28 18.37
CA GLN A 39 -12.07 -5.73 18.95
C GLN A 39 -11.69 -7.12 18.41
N LYS A 40 -12.65 -8.06 18.43
CA LYS A 40 -12.45 -9.40 17.90
C LYS A 40 -12.08 -9.39 16.41
N SER A 41 -12.80 -8.62 15.60
CA SER A 41 -12.47 -8.48 14.16
C SER A 41 -11.08 -7.92 13.93
N CYS A 42 -10.64 -6.93 14.73
CA CYS A 42 -9.26 -6.42 14.67
C CYS A 42 -8.25 -7.50 15.05
N MET A 43 -8.48 -8.23 16.15
CA MET A 43 -7.58 -9.33 16.56
C MET A 43 -7.48 -10.41 15.49
N ASP A 44 -8.62 -10.84 14.93
CA ASP A 44 -8.64 -11.85 13.87
C ASP A 44 -7.83 -11.37 12.66
N PHE A 45 -8.03 -10.11 12.23
CA PHE A 45 -7.31 -9.51 11.10
C PHE A 45 -5.80 -9.42 11.36
N PHE A 46 -5.36 -8.78 12.43
CA PHE A 46 -3.93 -8.56 12.71
C PHE A 46 -3.17 -9.86 13.05
N ASN A 47 -3.84 -10.86 13.60
CA ASN A 47 -3.22 -12.16 13.83
C ASN A 47 -3.18 -13.05 12.57
N GLN A 48 -4.05 -12.79 11.60
CA GLN A 48 -4.02 -13.46 10.30
C GLN A 48 -2.94 -12.87 9.39
N PHE A 49 -2.80 -11.54 9.39
CA PHE A 49 -1.86 -10.77 8.56
C PHE A 49 -0.78 -10.17 9.45
N ASN A 50 0.25 -10.96 9.75
CA ASN A 50 1.25 -10.66 10.79
C ASN A 50 2.26 -9.55 10.45
N TYR A 51 2.15 -8.88 9.29
CA TYR A 51 3.08 -7.82 8.91
C TYR A 51 2.83 -6.46 9.60
N TRP A 52 1.75 -6.32 10.36
CA TRP A 52 1.44 -5.11 11.12
C TRP A 52 1.50 -5.33 12.64
N GLY A 53 2.11 -6.43 13.08
CA GLY A 53 2.15 -6.83 14.46
C GLY A 53 0.87 -7.54 14.93
N ARG A 54 1.04 -8.33 15.97
CA ARG A 54 -0.06 -9.11 16.57
C ARG A 54 -0.84 -8.29 17.59
N LEU A 55 -2.11 -8.63 17.72
CA LEU A 55 -3.02 -8.04 18.69
C LEU A 55 -3.77 -9.14 19.45
N ASP A 56 -3.33 -9.44 20.67
CA ASP A 56 -3.96 -10.43 21.56
C ASP A 56 -3.96 -9.91 23.01
N PRO A 57 -4.94 -9.06 23.39
CA PRO A 57 -5.05 -8.50 24.72
C PRO A 57 -5.15 -9.55 25.84
N GLU A 58 -5.73 -10.73 25.57
CA GLU A 58 -5.85 -11.79 26.56
C GLU A 58 -4.48 -12.39 26.95
N LYS A 59 -3.53 -12.35 26.01
CA LYS A 59 -2.14 -12.74 26.23
C LYS A 59 -1.20 -11.55 26.53
N GLY A 60 -1.74 -10.35 26.60
CA GLY A 60 -0.95 -9.12 26.82
C GLY A 60 -0.11 -8.71 25.62
N VAL A 61 -0.46 -9.15 24.39
CA VAL A 61 0.25 -8.82 23.16
C VAL A 61 -0.44 -7.65 22.47
N TYR A 62 0.32 -6.57 22.22
CA TYR A 62 -0.16 -5.30 21.65
C TYR A 62 0.81 -4.75 20.60
N GLU A 63 1.46 -5.63 19.83
CA GLU A 63 2.48 -5.26 18.84
C GLU A 63 1.94 -4.26 17.81
N GLU A 64 0.73 -4.47 17.31
CA GLU A 64 0.07 -3.56 16.36
C GLU A 64 -0.14 -2.15 16.93
N ILE A 65 -0.49 -2.04 18.23
CA ILE A 65 -0.63 -0.75 18.91
C ILE A 65 0.73 -0.08 19.13
N GLU A 66 1.77 -0.86 19.41
CA GLU A 66 3.14 -0.38 19.54
C GLU A 66 3.64 0.20 18.22
N GLU A 67 3.47 -0.52 17.12
CA GLU A 67 3.84 -0.08 15.76
C GLU A 67 3.14 1.24 15.38
N LYS A 68 1.82 1.34 15.58
CA LYS A 68 1.07 2.58 15.36
C LYS A 68 1.58 3.73 16.24
N GLY A 69 1.85 3.44 17.51
CA GLY A 69 2.37 4.44 18.45
C GLY A 69 3.72 4.98 18.03
N GLN A 70 4.63 4.11 17.60
CA GLN A 70 5.95 4.46 17.10
C GLN A 70 5.86 5.26 15.80
N ALA A 71 5.04 4.80 14.84
CA ALA A 71 4.84 5.50 13.57
C ALA A 71 4.28 6.93 13.78
N LEU A 72 3.26 7.09 14.61
CA LEU A 72 2.70 8.40 14.93
C LEU A 72 3.70 9.31 15.67
N PHE A 73 4.53 8.75 16.54
CA PHE A 73 5.55 9.53 17.24
C PHE A 73 6.69 9.96 16.31
N ALA A 74 7.21 9.04 15.50
CA ALA A 74 8.37 9.28 14.66
C ALA A 74 8.06 10.15 13.43
N HIS A 75 6.85 9.99 12.84
CA HIS A 75 6.51 10.53 11.53
C HIS A 75 5.37 11.55 11.53
N MET A 76 4.97 12.11 12.68
CA MET A 76 3.87 13.08 12.72
C MET A 76 4.15 14.31 11.86
N GLU A 77 5.39 14.77 11.81
CA GLU A 77 5.80 15.91 10.96
C GLU A 77 5.72 15.57 9.47
N ASP A 78 6.05 14.34 9.08
CA ASP A 78 5.93 13.88 7.71
C ASP A 78 4.45 13.80 7.29
N PHE A 79 3.57 13.33 8.19
CA PHE A 79 2.12 13.33 7.94
C PHE A 79 1.54 14.74 7.83
N VAL A 80 2.02 15.69 8.63
CA VAL A 80 1.62 17.10 8.52
C VAL A 80 2.11 17.70 7.21
N TRP A 81 3.36 17.44 6.85
CA TRP A 81 3.90 17.85 5.55
C TRP A 81 3.05 17.30 4.40
N LEU A 82 2.78 15.98 4.41
CA LEU A 82 1.94 15.32 3.41
C LEU A 82 0.55 15.97 3.33
N TYR A 83 -0.12 16.17 4.48
CA TYR A 83 -1.46 16.77 4.53
C TYR A 83 -1.52 18.12 3.83
N HIS A 84 -0.51 18.96 4.03
CA HIS A 84 -0.45 20.29 3.42
C HIS A 84 -0.10 20.26 1.92
N HIS A 85 0.50 19.17 1.43
CA HIS A 85 0.82 18.98 0.02
C HIS A 85 -0.27 18.24 -0.78
N LEU A 86 -1.26 17.64 -0.09
CA LEU A 86 -2.42 17.07 -0.77
C LEU A 86 -3.28 18.18 -1.40
N GLY A 87 -3.56 18.04 -2.71
CA GLY A 87 -4.22 19.09 -3.50
C GLY A 87 -5.73 19.17 -3.33
N ASP A 88 -6.38 18.11 -2.89
CA ASP A 88 -7.83 17.98 -2.87
C ASP A 88 -8.40 17.58 -1.49
N TYR A 89 -9.69 17.89 -1.32
CA TYR A 89 -10.40 17.62 -0.05
C TYR A 89 -10.55 16.13 0.26
N ARG A 90 -10.74 15.28 -0.76
CA ARG A 90 -10.93 13.83 -0.60
C ARG A 90 -9.67 13.20 -0.03
N SER A 91 -8.51 13.49 -0.63
CA SER A 91 -7.20 13.02 -0.16
C SER A 91 -6.91 13.48 1.28
N LYS A 92 -7.18 14.73 1.61
CA LYS A 92 -7.05 15.27 2.97
C LYS A 92 -7.96 14.55 3.97
N LYS A 93 -9.22 14.33 3.61
CA LYS A 93 -10.18 13.59 4.43
C LYS A 93 -9.75 12.14 4.65
N THR A 94 -9.22 11.49 3.62
CA THR A 94 -8.74 10.10 3.69
C THR A 94 -7.53 10.00 4.63
N LEU A 95 -6.51 10.85 4.47
CA LEU A 95 -5.35 10.85 5.36
C LEU A 95 -5.76 11.11 6.82
N TYR A 96 -6.62 12.10 7.06
CA TYR A 96 -7.16 12.34 8.40
C TYR A 96 -7.86 11.10 8.96
N ALA A 97 -8.71 10.44 8.16
CA ALA A 97 -9.47 9.27 8.60
C ALA A 97 -8.55 8.11 8.98
N ILE A 98 -7.49 7.87 8.21
CA ILE A 98 -6.48 6.84 8.50
C ILE A 98 -5.76 7.14 9.83
N LEU A 99 -5.21 8.34 10.00
CA LEU A 99 -4.47 8.70 11.21
C LEU A 99 -5.38 8.76 12.44
N ASN A 100 -6.61 9.23 12.30
CA ASN A 100 -7.60 9.22 13.36
C ASN A 100 -8.01 7.78 13.76
N ASN A 101 -8.13 6.88 12.77
CA ASN A 101 -8.35 5.46 13.05
C ASN A 101 -7.14 4.82 13.76
N TRP A 102 -5.92 5.09 13.33
CA TRP A 102 -4.71 4.59 14.02
C TRP A 102 -4.67 5.02 15.48
N TYR A 103 -5.00 6.28 15.75
CA TYR A 103 -4.91 6.83 17.10
C TYR A 103 -6.12 6.51 17.99
N ARG A 104 -7.34 6.47 17.40
CA ARG A 104 -8.60 6.35 18.16
C ARG A 104 -9.42 5.09 17.88
N TYR A 105 -8.99 4.24 16.96
CA TYR A 105 -9.81 3.14 16.43
C TYR A 105 -11.20 3.60 15.95
N ASP A 106 -11.26 4.78 15.34
CA ASP A 106 -12.49 5.34 14.78
C ASP A 106 -12.73 4.79 13.37
N PHE A 107 -13.54 3.75 13.29
CA PHE A 107 -13.94 3.14 12.02
C PHE A 107 -15.04 3.93 11.31
N THR A 108 -15.76 4.82 12.00
CA THR A 108 -16.83 5.63 11.41
C THR A 108 -16.26 6.62 10.41
N THR A 109 -15.22 7.35 10.80
CA THR A 109 -14.54 8.31 9.91
C THR A 109 -13.92 7.62 8.70
N THR A 110 -13.32 6.45 8.90
CA THR A 110 -12.72 5.65 7.83
C THR A 110 -13.80 5.15 6.85
N ALA A 111 -14.92 4.63 7.37
CA ALA A 111 -16.04 4.20 6.53
C ALA A 111 -16.65 5.34 5.70
N GLN A 112 -16.69 6.56 6.26
CA GLN A 112 -17.16 7.77 5.55
C GLN A 112 -16.15 8.30 4.51
N ALA A 113 -14.89 7.96 4.64
CA ALA A 113 -13.85 8.33 3.67
C ALA A 113 -13.70 7.31 2.55
N LYS A 114 -14.22 6.09 2.72
CA LYS A 114 -14.11 5.02 1.72
C LYS A 114 -14.90 5.40 0.47
N GLU A 115 -14.22 5.33 -0.67
CA GLU A 115 -14.81 5.57 -1.99
C GLU A 115 -15.32 4.24 -2.57
N TYR A 116 -16.44 4.31 -3.30
CA TYR A 116 -17.07 3.16 -3.95
C TYR A 116 -17.43 3.44 -5.42
N LEU A 117 -17.08 4.63 -5.92
CA LEU A 117 -17.40 5.04 -7.28
C LEU A 117 -16.46 4.42 -8.32
N PHE A 118 -15.23 4.13 -7.90
CA PHE A 118 -14.17 3.64 -8.76
C PHE A 118 -13.72 2.25 -8.31
N ASP A 119 -13.21 1.48 -9.24
CA ASP A 119 -12.50 0.24 -8.93
C ASP A 119 -11.17 0.56 -8.19
N ASP A 120 -10.67 -0.38 -7.40
CA ASP A 120 -9.42 -0.22 -6.67
C ASP A 120 -8.28 0.24 -7.59
N TYR A 121 -7.45 1.15 -7.12
CA TYR A 121 -6.32 1.82 -7.80
C TYR A 121 -6.69 2.82 -8.91
N PHE A 122 -7.91 2.81 -9.45
CA PHE A 122 -8.27 3.62 -10.62
C PHE A 122 -9.35 4.64 -10.30
N ASP A 123 -8.95 5.73 -9.64
CA ASP A 123 -9.78 6.92 -9.50
C ASP A 123 -9.80 7.67 -10.84
N LEU A 124 -10.89 7.57 -11.58
CA LEU A 124 -11.04 8.13 -12.92
C LEU A 124 -11.02 9.66 -12.97
N ASP A 125 -11.14 10.33 -11.81
CA ASP A 125 -10.95 11.79 -11.70
C ASP A 125 -9.47 12.17 -11.58
N LEU A 126 -8.60 11.25 -11.15
CA LEU A 126 -7.18 11.49 -10.91
C LEU A 126 -6.28 10.79 -11.92
N VAL A 127 -6.64 9.56 -12.30
CA VAL A 127 -5.88 8.74 -13.25
C VAL A 127 -6.51 8.87 -14.63
N SER A 128 -5.86 9.60 -15.50
CA SER A 128 -6.21 9.66 -16.92
C SER A 128 -5.46 8.59 -17.70
N CYS A 129 -5.93 8.28 -18.91
CA CYS A 129 -5.22 7.40 -19.81
C CYS A 129 -5.02 8.01 -21.20
N SER A 130 -4.00 7.54 -21.89
CA SER A 130 -3.73 7.84 -23.30
C SER A 130 -3.14 6.62 -24.02
N THR A 131 -2.99 6.69 -25.32
CA THR A 131 -2.31 5.65 -26.12
C THR A 131 -0.80 5.56 -25.84
N GLU A 132 -0.25 6.55 -25.13
CA GLU A 132 1.19 6.65 -24.81
C GLU A 132 1.51 6.16 -23.37
N GLU A 133 0.50 5.70 -22.60
CA GLU A 133 0.71 5.24 -21.24
C GLU A 133 1.64 4.03 -21.18
N VAL A 134 2.65 4.13 -20.33
CA VAL A 134 3.51 3.03 -19.91
C VAL A 134 3.19 2.71 -18.45
N VAL A 135 2.46 1.62 -18.26
CA VAL A 135 1.94 1.20 -16.95
C VAL A 135 2.84 0.14 -16.35
N VAL A 136 3.16 0.28 -15.08
CA VAL A 136 3.92 -0.72 -14.31
C VAL A 136 3.06 -1.22 -13.16
N ASP A 137 2.81 -2.53 -13.15
CA ASP A 137 2.09 -3.24 -12.09
C ASP A 137 3.08 -4.09 -11.30
N LEU A 138 3.48 -3.60 -10.13
CA LEU A 138 4.31 -4.31 -9.18
C LEU A 138 3.43 -5.13 -8.25
N GLY A 139 3.61 -6.46 -8.26
CA GLY A 139 2.69 -7.40 -7.63
C GLY A 139 1.44 -7.60 -8.49
N ALA A 140 1.65 -7.99 -9.74
CA ALA A 140 0.57 -8.13 -10.71
C ALA A 140 -0.35 -9.34 -10.45
N PHE A 141 0.01 -10.19 -9.48
CA PHE A 141 -0.76 -11.35 -9.07
C PHE A 141 -1.26 -12.16 -10.27
N THR A 142 -2.57 -12.34 -10.43
CA THR A 142 -3.16 -13.06 -11.56
C THR A 142 -3.54 -12.15 -12.74
N GLY A 143 -3.19 -10.86 -12.69
CA GLY A 143 -3.50 -9.86 -13.72
C GLY A 143 -4.83 -9.13 -13.50
N ASP A 144 -5.42 -9.24 -12.31
CA ASP A 144 -6.68 -8.62 -11.94
C ASP A 144 -6.61 -7.08 -12.01
N THR A 145 -5.51 -6.48 -11.56
CA THR A 145 -5.27 -5.03 -11.68
C THR A 145 -5.23 -4.60 -13.14
N VAL A 146 -4.50 -5.33 -13.99
CA VAL A 146 -4.42 -5.02 -15.43
C VAL A 146 -5.79 -5.18 -16.10
N LEU A 147 -6.54 -6.23 -15.76
CA LEU A 147 -7.90 -6.41 -16.27
C LEU A 147 -8.84 -5.30 -15.84
N SER A 148 -8.70 -4.80 -14.61
CA SER A 148 -9.44 -3.63 -14.13
C SER A 148 -9.04 -2.36 -14.87
N TYR A 149 -7.74 -2.14 -15.13
CA TYR A 149 -7.26 -1.04 -15.98
C TYR A 149 -7.90 -1.08 -17.37
N LEU A 150 -7.83 -2.24 -18.03
CA LEU A 150 -8.39 -2.43 -19.38
C LEU A 150 -9.91 -2.26 -19.42
N LYS A 151 -10.61 -2.65 -18.37
CA LYS A 151 -12.05 -2.45 -18.22
C LYS A 151 -12.42 -0.97 -18.12
N ASN A 152 -11.65 -0.20 -17.35
CA ASN A 152 -11.94 1.22 -17.09
C ASN A 152 -11.51 2.13 -18.26
N TYR A 153 -10.37 1.85 -18.88
CA TYR A 153 -9.77 2.75 -19.89
C TYR A 153 -9.82 2.21 -21.32
N GLY A 154 -10.03 0.91 -21.48
CA GLY A 154 -10.05 0.25 -22.79
C GLY A 154 -8.70 -0.35 -23.20
N GLN A 155 -8.76 -1.24 -24.20
CA GLN A 155 -7.58 -2.02 -24.64
C GLN A 155 -6.59 -1.20 -25.49
N ASP A 156 -6.95 0.00 -25.90
CA ASP A 156 -6.11 0.89 -26.70
C ASP A 156 -5.57 2.08 -25.92
N CYS A 157 -5.82 2.12 -24.60
CA CYS A 157 -5.39 3.21 -23.71
C CYS A 157 -4.05 2.92 -23.02
N TYR A 158 -3.10 2.32 -23.71
CA TYR A 158 -1.72 2.18 -23.26
C TYR A 158 -0.81 1.89 -24.45
N LYS A 159 0.46 2.24 -24.29
CA LYS A 159 1.55 1.86 -25.18
C LYS A 159 2.14 0.54 -24.75
N ARG A 160 2.32 0.35 -23.42
CA ARG A 160 2.91 -0.85 -22.82
C ARG A 160 2.49 -1.04 -21.37
N ILE A 161 2.35 -2.30 -20.95
CA ILE A 161 2.14 -2.66 -19.56
C ILE A 161 3.24 -3.63 -19.13
N TYR A 162 3.93 -3.33 -18.02
CA TYR A 162 4.91 -4.20 -17.39
C TYR A 162 4.30 -4.83 -16.14
N CYS A 163 4.28 -6.17 -16.08
CA CYS A 163 3.74 -6.93 -14.97
C CYS A 163 4.85 -7.67 -14.22
N TYR A 164 5.04 -7.35 -12.95
CA TYR A 164 6.01 -8.01 -12.07
C TYR A 164 5.30 -8.92 -11.09
N GLU A 165 5.70 -10.20 -11.04
CA GLU A 165 5.19 -11.19 -10.11
C GLU A 165 6.33 -12.17 -9.75
N ILE A 166 6.49 -12.44 -8.44
CA ILE A 166 7.60 -13.24 -7.91
C ILE A 166 7.28 -14.72 -7.72
N THR A 167 6.00 -15.08 -7.68
CA THR A 167 5.54 -16.44 -7.38
C THR A 167 5.34 -17.23 -8.66
N PRO A 168 6.13 -18.29 -8.96
CA PRO A 168 6.10 -18.97 -10.27
C PRO A 168 4.73 -19.50 -10.70
N LYS A 169 3.95 -20.03 -9.75
CA LYS A 169 2.59 -20.55 -10.04
C LYS A 169 1.63 -19.42 -10.40
N ILE A 170 1.72 -18.30 -9.70
CA ILE A 170 0.88 -17.12 -9.94
C ILE A 170 1.29 -16.46 -11.26
N PHE A 171 2.60 -16.33 -11.50
CA PHE A 171 3.13 -15.82 -12.77
C PHE A 171 2.63 -16.61 -14.00
N ALA A 172 2.50 -17.93 -13.88
CA ALA A 172 1.93 -18.74 -14.97
C ALA A 172 0.45 -18.42 -15.21
N LEU A 173 -0.33 -18.16 -14.16
CA LEU A 173 -1.73 -17.73 -14.27
C LEU A 173 -1.83 -16.32 -14.83
N LEU A 174 -1.01 -15.38 -14.35
CA LEU A 174 -0.90 -14.01 -14.86
C LEU A 174 -0.73 -14.02 -16.39
N ARG A 175 0.28 -14.76 -16.88
CA ARG A 175 0.53 -14.87 -18.32
C ARG A 175 -0.65 -15.44 -19.09
N LYS A 176 -1.28 -16.49 -18.56
CA LYS A 176 -2.45 -17.13 -19.19
C LYS A 176 -3.65 -16.18 -19.27
N ASN A 177 -3.91 -15.42 -18.20
CA ASN A 177 -5.06 -14.52 -18.14
C ASN A 177 -4.91 -13.32 -19.09
N LEU A 178 -3.68 -12.90 -19.35
CA LEU A 178 -3.38 -11.71 -20.14
C LEU A 178 -2.81 -12.03 -21.54
N GLU A 179 -2.66 -13.31 -21.94
CA GLU A 179 -2.04 -13.72 -23.21
C GLU A 179 -2.74 -13.18 -24.47
N GLN A 180 -4.02 -12.84 -24.35
CA GLN A 180 -4.81 -12.30 -25.45
C GLN A 180 -4.60 -10.80 -25.71
N TYR A 181 -3.98 -10.09 -24.74
CA TYR A 181 -3.74 -8.66 -24.85
C TYR A 181 -2.34 -8.39 -25.38
N ARG A 182 -2.21 -7.35 -26.21
CA ARG A 182 -0.94 -6.98 -26.83
C ARG A 182 -0.11 -6.07 -25.94
N ASP A 183 1.16 -5.95 -26.21
CA ASP A 183 2.09 -5.00 -25.57
C ASP A 183 2.15 -5.11 -24.04
N ILE A 184 1.97 -6.34 -23.51
CA ILE A 184 2.15 -6.66 -22.09
C ILE A 184 3.45 -7.45 -21.92
N GLU A 185 4.33 -6.92 -21.07
CA GLU A 185 5.62 -7.50 -20.74
C GLU A 185 5.56 -8.16 -19.36
N PHE A 186 5.92 -9.44 -19.29
CA PHE A 186 5.88 -10.22 -18.05
C PHE A 186 7.28 -10.38 -17.47
N ARG A 187 7.47 -10.01 -16.22
CA ARG A 187 8.73 -10.07 -15.47
C ARG A 187 8.57 -10.95 -14.24
N MET A 188 9.21 -12.14 -14.23
CA MET A 188 9.26 -13.02 -13.06
C MET A 188 10.45 -12.60 -12.17
N LYS A 189 10.35 -11.43 -11.57
CA LYS A 189 11.34 -10.86 -10.68
C LYS A 189 10.68 -9.85 -9.71
N GLY A 190 11.34 -9.60 -8.58
CA GLY A 190 10.96 -8.53 -7.67
C GLY A 190 11.56 -7.19 -8.06
N VAL A 191 10.95 -6.12 -7.55
CA VAL A 191 11.50 -4.75 -7.65
C VAL A 191 11.91 -4.29 -6.27
N ALA A 192 13.13 -3.76 -6.16
CA ALA A 192 13.73 -3.29 -4.92
C ALA A 192 14.61 -2.06 -5.19
N ASP A 193 15.33 -1.59 -4.16
CA ASP A 193 16.31 -0.49 -4.22
C ASP A 193 17.65 -0.88 -4.86
N THR A 194 17.89 -2.18 -5.06
CA THR A 194 19.14 -2.71 -5.61
C THR A 194 18.90 -3.94 -6.46
N GLU A 195 19.81 -4.24 -7.40
CA GLU A 195 19.82 -5.51 -8.13
C GLU A 195 20.39 -6.63 -7.27
N GLY A 196 19.93 -7.86 -7.51
CA GLY A 196 20.47 -9.04 -6.83
C GLY A 196 19.52 -10.22 -6.79
N THR A 197 19.63 -11.01 -5.73
CA THR A 197 18.77 -12.15 -5.44
C THR A 197 18.25 -12.03 -4.02
N MET A 198 16.98 -12.26 -3.84
CA MET A 198 16.30 -12.37 -2.55
C MET A 198 15.57 -13.71 -2.47
N PHE A 199 14.92 -13.98 -1.35
CA PHE A 199 14.21 -15.24 -1.16
C PHE A 199 12.70 -14.98 -1.03
N LEU A 200 11.90 -15.86 -1.66
CA LEU A 200 10.46 -15.85 -1.53
C LEU A 200 10.06 -16.23 -0.10
N VAL A 201 9.36 -15.34 0.56
CA VAL A 201 8.70 -15.60 1.85
C VAL A 201 7.24 -15.89 1.56
N SER A 202 6.89 -17.17 1.60
CA SER A 202 5.53 -17.61 1.31
C SER A 202 4.61 -17.41 2.51
N ASN A 203 3.49 -16.74 2.30
CA ASN A 203 2.43 -16.66 3.28
C ASN A 203 1.58 -17.93 3.24
N GLN A 204 1.38 -18.57 4.40
CA GLN A 204 0.65 -19.85 4.49
C GLN A 204 -0.86 -19.71 4.29
N THR A 205 -1.40 -18.50 4.44
CA THR A 205 -2.84 -18.24 4.38
C THR A 205 -3.29 -17.63 3.07
N SER A 206 -2.42 -16.90 2.37
CA SER A 206 -2.73 -16.26 1.09
C SER A 206 -1.50 -16.20 0.19
N ALA A 207 -1.63 -16.70 -1.04
CA ALA A 207 -0.56 -16.59 -2.04
C ALA A 207 -0.37 -15.15 -2.55
N SER A 208 -1.37 -14.28 -2.41
CA SER A 208 -1.26 -12.85 -2.73
C SER A 208 -0.40 -12.10 -1.72
N ALA A 209 -0.23 -12.61 -0.51
CA ALA A 209 0.59 -12.03 0.55
C ALA A 209 2.03 -12.61 0.61
N ASN A 210 2.52 -13.18 -0.50
CA ASN A 210 3.92 -13.56 -0.62
C ASN A 210 4.79 -12.31 -0.78
N THR A 211 5.93 -12.29 -0.08
CA THR A 211 6.86 -11.16 -0.09
C THR A 211 8.30 -11.62 -0.26
N LEU A 212 9.23 -10.69 -0.30
CA LEU A 212 10.66 -10.95 -0.36
C LEU A 212 11.30 -10.92 1.02
N GLY A 213 12.38 -11.66 1.21
CA GLY A 213 13.14 -11.70 2.45
C GLY A 213 14.61 -12.03 2.23
N GLN A 214 15.40 -11.97 3.29
CA GLN A 214 16.83 -12.31 3.27
C GLN A 214 17.14 -13.73 3.77
N GLU A 215 16.12 -14.44 4.24
CA GLU A 215 16.28 -15.79 4.76
C GLU A 215 16.15 -16.85 3.66
N ARG A 216 16.57 -18.08 3.97
CA ARG A 216 16.60 -19.20 3.00
C ARG A 216 15.21 -19.57 2.50
N GLY A 217 15.08 -19.69 1.16
CA GLY A 217 13.85 -20.05 0.48
C GLY A 217 14.09 -20.26 -1.01
N GLU A 218 13.04 -20.14 -1.81
CA GLU A 218 13.13 -20.10 -3.27
C GLU A 218 13.77 -18.77 -3.68
N GLU A 219 14.81 -18.82 -4.50
CA GLU A 219 15.52 -17.63 -4.95
C GLU A 219 14.68 -16.87 -5.99
N VAL A 220 14.58 -15.55 -5.79
CA VAL A 220 13.90 -14.61 -6.67
C VAL A 220 14.89 -13.56 -7.13
N PRO A 221 15.11 -13.39 -8.44
CA PRO A 221 15.89 -12.26 -8.93
C PRO A 221 15.18 -10.94 -8.63
N VAL A 222 15.93 -9.94 -8.20
CA VAL A 222 15.42 -8.59 -7.95
C VAL A 222 16.17 -7.56 -8.78
N THR A 223 15.50 -6.49 -9.15
CA THR A 223 16.03 -5.39 -9.95
C THR A 223 15.53 -4.05 -9.42
N THR A 224 16.12 -2.96 -9.85
CA THR A 224 15.50 -1.65 -9.72
C THR A 224 14.64 -1.37 -10.96
N LEU A 225 13.57 -0.59 -10.80
CA LEU A 225 12.74 -0.24 -11.94
C LEU A 225 13.52 0.63 -12.93
N ASP A 226 14.35 1.54 -12.41
CA ASP A 226 15.19 2.45 -13.20
C ASP A 226 16.19 1.73 -14.12
N GLN A 227 16.58 0.49 -13.80
CA GLN A 227 17.47 -0.31 -14.62
C GLN A 227 16.73 -1.26 -15.56
N ASP A 228 15.56 -1.75 -15.15
CA ASP A 228 14.81 -2.74 -15.92
C ASP A 228 13.97 -2.13 -17.05
N ILE A 229 13.52 -0.89 -16.89
CA ILE A 229 12.73 -0.15 -17.86
C ILE A 229 13.52 1.09 -18.29
N THR A 230 13.69 1.27 -19.60
CA THR A 230 14.43 2.39 -20.17
C THR A 230 13.54 3.43 -20.87
N GLU A 231 12.27 3.11 -21.09
CA GLU A 231 11.31 4.07 -21.62
C GLU A 231 10.60 4.80 -20.47
N PRO A 232 10.11 6.04 -20.70
CA PRO A 232 9.38 6.77 -19.68
C PRO A 232 8.17 6.00 -19.15
N VAL A 233 8.01 5.99 -17.82
CA VAL A 233 6.90 5.34 -17.11
C VAL A 233 5.90 6.40 -16.66
N THR A 234 4.62 6.21 -16.96
CA THR A 234 3.56 7.19 -16.68
C THR A 234 2.68 6.79 -15.48
N LEU A 235 2.59 5.50 -15.16
CA LEU A 235 1.80 5.01 -14.04
C LEU A 235 2.51 3.82 -13.37
N ILE A 236 2.73 3.91 -12.07
CA ILE A 236 3.23 2.81 -11.24
C ILE A 236 2.17 2.46 -10.20
N LYS A 237 1.69 1.21 -10.21
CA LYS A 237 0.97 0.60 -9.09
C LYS A 237 1.93 -0.31 -8.36
N ALA A 238 2.02 -0.17 -7.04
CA ALA A 238 2.82 -1.03 -6.18
C ALA A 238 1.97 -1.58 -5.05
N ASP A 239 1.84 -2.91 -5.03
CA ASP A 239 1.20 -3.67 -3.96
C ASP A 239 1.99 -4.99 -3.84
N ILE A 240 3.08 -4.95 -3.08
CA ILE A 240 4.13 -5.97 -3.00
C ILE A 240 4.48 -6.34 -1.56
N GLU A 241 3.48 -6.18 -0.69
CA GLU A 241 3.44 -6.74 0.65
C GLU A 241 4.64 -6.34 1.53
N GLY A 242 4.87 -5.01 1.61
CA GLY A 242 5.87 -4.38 2.47
C GLY A 242 7.21 -4.05 1.80
N PHE A 243 7.34 -4.26 0.49
CA PHE A 243 8.52 -3.85 -0.28
C PHE A 243 8.32 -2.53 -1.05
N GLU A 244 7.17 -1.88 -0.90
CA GLU A 244 6.78 -0.69 -1.65
C GLU A 244 7.82 0.43 -1.53
N GLN A 245 8.32 0.72 -0.31
CA GLN A 245 9.32 1.77 -0.11
C GLN A 245 10.60 1.48 -0.90
N LYS A 246 11.11 0.24 -0.86
CA LYS A 246 12.31 -0.15 -1.60
C LYS A 246 12.10 -0.11 -3.11
N ALA A 247 10.94 -0.53 -3.58
CA ALA A 247 10.59 -0.46 -4.99
C ALA A 247 10.50 0.98 -5.48
N LEU A 248 9.93 1.90 -4.69
CA LEU A 248 9.88 3.33 -5.01
C LEU A 248 11.28 3.97 -4.99
N GLU A 249 12.16 3.57 -4.08
CA GLU A 249 13.57 3.99 -4.10
C GLU A 249 14.29 3.53 -5.36
N GLY A 250 14.01 2.30 -5.84
CA GLY A 250 14.53 1.75 -7.10
C GLY A 250 13.85 2.29 -8.36
N ALA A 251 12.78 3.07 -8.22
CA ALA A 251 12.05 3.74 -9.30
C ALA A 251 12.25 5.27 -9.29
N LYS A 252 13.22 5.75 -8.53
CA LYS A 252 13.40 7.18 -8.25
C LYS A 252 13.59 8.03 -9.51
N HIS A 253 14.30 7.51 -10.51
CA HIS A 253 14.47 8.23 -11.77
C HIS A 253 13.12 8.42 -12.47
N HIS A 254 12.35 7.36 -12.65
CA HIS A 254 11.02 7.42 -13.27
C HIS A 254 10.09 8.38 -12.52
N ILE A 255 10.03 8.26 -11.17
CA ILE A 255 9.17 9.09 -10.33
C ILE A 255 9.52 10.58 -10.43
N LEU A 256 10.78 10.94 -10.64
CA LEU A 256 11.21 12.34 -10.65
C LEU A 256 11.29 12.97 -12.04
N ASN A 257 11.33 12.17 -13.12
CA ASN A 257 11.68 12.69 -14.45
C ASN A 257 10.66 12.37 -15.56
N ASP A 258 9.74 11.42 -15.35
CA ASP A 258 8.87 10.93 -16.43
C ASP A 258 7.46 11.56 -16.43
N HIS A 259 7.28 12.76 -15.85
CA HIS A 259 5.98 13.46 -15.75
C HIS A 259 5.76 14.43 -16.91
#